data_2a42d2e828454af7bf69d40590ce3ccc
#
_entry.id   2a42d2e828454af7bf69d40590ce3ccc
#
_cell.length_a   1.000
_cell.length_b   1.000
_cell.length_c   1.000
_cell.angle_alpha   90.00
_cell.angle_beta   90.00
_cell.angle_gamma   90.00
#
_symmetry.space_group_name_H-M   'P 1'
#
loop_
_entity.id
_entity.type
_entity.pdbx_description
1 polymer ?
#
loop_
_entity_poly.entity_id
_entity_poly.type
_entity_poly.pdbx_seq_one_letter_code
_entity_poly.pdbx_strand_id
1 'polypeptide(L)'
;MPIIMGLSEMNFVTPAWRLWGAMLVLGAAGSMAATSAMAADLGGNCCADLEERIAELEATTARKGNRKVSLTITGYIAQAITFWDDGGETNAYLHGLGPTQATNFRLTGQATISPGWTAGYMLRIQNLIDNPFGSNQAQISSDQGLNVQMSYWFLQNKDLGKVSVGKMAHAAKSAGMFTDLSGTQIISNYVLFDGAGFNLRRGDGSLAALTWGNIGFCYSQARPWGGDCNGIVSNGVRYDTPSFAGFSLSASWAEDDFWEMAGRYTGELGGFKLAASVAYSENKDELNQVPLAPFAGFAVKDTSFFQAGGYAQHLATGLFVHGIYGEEDNSDTILRSGATPLNSEHWYVKAGIRQKWLAFGNTILWGEYAEYIDQLGPGALAAGATGSTFTKAGGGIAQEIDAAAMTLWLKYRRQDADIDEPVAANLGNIEQLHLITAGGLINF
;
A
#
# COMPACT_ATOMS: atom_id res chain seq x y z
N MET A 1 46.18 8.55 16.19
CA MET A 1 46.04 9.98 16.40
C MET A 1 44.97 10.46 15.40
N PRO A 2 43.70 10.51 15.76
CA PRO A 2 42.65 11.01 14.89
C PRO A 2 42.29 12.47 15.27
N ILE A 3 42.08 13.26 14.25
CA ILE A 3 41.70 14.65 14.35
C ILE A 3 40.19 14.71 14.51
N ILE A 4 39.76 15.25 15.65
CA ILE A 4 38.37 15.56 15.96
C ILE A 4 38.09 16.97 15.42
N MET A 5 37.20 17.11 14.44
CA MET A 5 36.57 18.38 14.11
C MET A 5 35.20 18.43 14.78
N GLY A 6 35.07 19.38 15.71
CA GLY A 6 33.81 19.67 16.39
C GLY A 6 32.81 20.35 15.45
N LEU A 7 31.59 19.92 15.50
CA LEU A 7 30.45 20.64 14.97
C LEU A 7 29.74 21.31 16.16
N SER A 8 29.71 22.62 16.12
CA SER A 8 29.08 23.52 17.09
C SER A 8 27.55 23.33 17.10
N GLU A 9 27.03 23.32 18.32
CA GLU A 9 25.60 23.35 18.63
C GLU A 9 24.89 24.51 17.91
N MET A 10 23.93 24.18 17.04
CA MET A 10 22.94 25.15 16.58
C MET A 10 21.63 24.91 17.33
N ASN A 11 21.39 25.73 18.34
CA ASN A 11 20.11 25.84 19.02
C ASN A 11 19.05 26.37 18.03
N PHE A 12 18.14 25.50 17.61
CA PHE A 12 16.96 25.92 16.86
C PHE A 12 15.83 26.28 17.83
N VAL A 13 15.59 27.57 17.94
CA VAL A 13 14.36 28.15 18.52
C VAL A 13 13.21 27.81 17.58
N THR A 14 12.19 27.13 18.06
CA THR A 14 10.99 26.75 17.32
C THR A 14 10.11 27.98 17.04
N PRO A 15 9.99 28.47 15.81
CA PRO A 15 8.98 29.45 15.47
C PRO A 15 7.76 28.78 14.84
N ALA A 16 6.58 29.26 15.21
CA ALA A 16 5.25 28.90 14.71
C ALA A 16 5.05 29.03 13.17
N TRP A 17 6.10 29.18 12.41
CA TRP A 17 6.08 29.37 10.94
C TRP A 17 6.06 28.08 10.13
N ARG A 18 6.20 26.91 10.78
CA ARG A 18 6.34 25.63 10.07
C ARG A 18 5.04 25.12 9.44
N LEU A 19 3.88 25.59 9.88
CA LEU A 19 2.57 25.24 9.30
C LEU A 19 2.26 25.96 7.96
N TRP A 20 2.98 27.05 7.65
CA TRP A 20 2.74 27.82 6.42
C TRP A 20 3.53 27.34 5.20
N GLY A 21 4.59 26.58 5.39
CA GLY A 21 5.41 26.05 4.29
C GLY A 21 4.70 25.02 3.41
N ALA A 22 3.82 24.23 3.99
CA ALA A 22 3.06 23.20 3.25
C ALA A 22 1.96 23.81 2.35
N MET A 23 1.43 24.98 2.70
CA MET A 23 0.44 25.70 1.87
C MET A 23 1.05 26.40 0.66
N LEU A 24 2.34 26.75 0.68
CA LEU A 24 2.99 27.47 -0.41
C LEU A 24 3.29 26.61 -1.64
N VAL A 25 3.46 25.30 -1.47
CA VAL A 25 3.70 24.37 -2.59
C VAL A 25 2.45 24.19 -3.47
N LEU A 26 1.24 24.28 -2.88
CA LEU A 26 -0.03 24.24 -3.61
C LEU A 26 -0.41 25.58 -4.26
N GLY A 27 0.07 26.69 -3.73
CA GLY A 27 -0.21 28.03 -4.26
C GLY A 27 0.60 28.40 -5.52
N ALA A 28 1.77 27.76 -5.75
CA ALA A 28 2.60 28.03 -6.92
C ALA A 28 2.09 27.35 -8.21
N ALA A 29 1.21 26.35 -8.11
CA ALA A 29 0.62 25.71 -9.27
C ALA A 29 -0.55 26.49 -9.90
N GLY A 30 -1.03 27.54 -9.24
CA GLY A 30 -2.20 28.33 -9.67
C GLY A 30 -1.94 29.50 -10.62
N SER A 31 -0.70 29.80 -11.00
CA SER A 31 -0.37 30.99 -11.80
C SER A 31 0.22 30.73 -13.19
N MET A 32 0.11 29.51 -13.75
CA MET A 32 0.41 29.31 -15.16
C MET A 32 -0.81 29.66 -16.01
N ALA A 33 -0.86 30.91 -16.41
CA ALA A 33 -1.83 31.43 -17.35
C ALA A 33 -1.77 30.68 -18.68
N ALA A 34 -2.97 30.32 -19.17
CA ALA A 34 -3.17 29.68 -20.46
C ALA A 34 -2.56 30.53 -21.60
N THR A 35 -1.51 30.00 -22.24
CA THR A 35 -1.15 30.39 -23.59
C THR A 35 -1.97 29.54 -24.56
N SER A 36 -2.81 30.19 -25.35
CA SER A 36 -3.60 29.61 -26.41
C SER A 36 -2.74 28.78 -27.36
N ALA A 37 -3.01 27.47 -27.39
CA ALA A 37 -2.48 26.59 -28.43
C ALA A 37 -3.08 27.01 -29.77
N MET A 38 -2.28 27.58 -30.66
CA MET A 38 -2.62 27.77 -32.07
C MET A 38 -2.72 26.38 -32.70
N ALA A 39 -3.84 26.12 -33.32
CA ALA A 39 -4.04 24.93 -34.13
C ALA A 39 -3.00 24.90 -35.25
N ALA A 40 -2.11 23.91 -35.23
CA ALA A 40 -1.18 23.69 -36.30
C ALA A 40 -1.90 23.04 -37.47
N ASP A 41 -1.74 23.68 -38.60
CA ASP A 41 -2.16 23.38 -39.95
C ASP A 41 -1.96 21.90 -40.34
N LEU A 42 -3.02 21.25 -40.81
CA LEU A 42 -3.04 19.92 -41.39
C LEU A 42 -2.53 19.96 -42.84
N GLY A 43 -1.25 20.32 -43.02
CA GLY A 43 -0.54 20.41 -44.28
C GLY A 43 0.69 19.51 -44.35
N GLY A 44 0.51 18.28 -44.78
CA GLY A 44 1.55 17.54 -45.51
C GLY A 44 2.73 17.01 -44.70
N ASN A 45 2.55 15.99 -43.87
CA ASN A 45 3.60 14.97 -43.61
C ASN A 45 3.07 13.77 -42.81
N CYS A 46 2.06 13.09 -43.32
CA CYS A 46 1.60 11.80 -42.74
C CYS A 46 2.72 10.76 -42.55
N CYS A 47 3.78 10.83 -43.38
CA CYS A 47 4.91 9.91 -43.24
C CYS A 47 5.85 10.25 -42.11
N ALA A 48 6.07 11.55 -41.81
CA ALA A 48 6.94 11.97 -40.72
C ALA A 48 6.30 11.70 -39.35
N ASP A 49 4.97 11.88 -39.20
CA ASP A 49 4.24 11.54 -37.97
C ASP A 49 4.22 10.01 -37.72
N LEU A 50 4.11 9.22 -38.79
CA LEU A 50 4.23 7.76 -38.74
C LEU A 50 5.65 7.30 -38.43
N GLU A 51 6.68 7.95 -38.96
CA GLU A 51 8.08 7.64 -38.68
C GLU A 51 8.44 8.03 -37.24
N GLU A 52 7.94 9.16 -36.71
CA GLU A 52 8.12 9.58 -35.33
C GLU A 52 7.42 8.61 -34.36
N ARG A 53 6.20 8.18 -34.63
CA ARG A 53 5.47 7.18 -33.85
C ARG A 53 6.09 5.78 -33.94
N ILE A 54 6.67 5.41 -35.09
CA ILE A 54 7.42 4.16 -35.21
C ILE A 54 8.73 4.25 -34.42
N ALA A 55 9.43 5.37 -34.49
CA ALA A 55 10.66 5.60 -33.71
C ALA A 55 10.37 5.63 -32.19
N GLU A 56 9.27 6.21 -31.77
CA GLU A 56 8.81 6.24 -30.39
C GLU A 56 8.40 4.83 -29.90
N LEU A 57 7.68 4.07 -30.74
CA LEU A 57 7.36 2.66 -30.49
C LEU A 57 8.62 1.77 -30.50
N GLU A 58 9.59 2.05 -31.35
CA GLU A 58 10.87 1.32 -31.39
C GLU A 58 11.79 1.70 -30.20
N ALA A 59 11.76 2.93 -29.73
CA ALA A 59 12.50 3.38 -28.55
C ALA A 59 11.95 2.80 -27.23
N THR A 60 10.62 2.61 -27.16
CA THR A 60 9.96 2.01 -25.99
C THR A 60 9.97 0.48 -26.02
N THR A 61 10.30 -0.14 -27.17
CA THR A 61 10.39 -1.60 -27.31
C THR A 61 11.86 -2.01 -27.39
N ALA A 62 12.46 -2.35 -26.24
CA ALA A 62 13.84 -2.89 -26.21
C ALA A 62 13.90 -4.24 -26.94
N ARG A 63 14.22 -4.21 -28.27
CA ARG A 63 14.25 -5.37 -29.15
C ARG A 63 15.64 -6.00 -29.29
N LYS A 64 16.36 -6.21 -28.17
CA LYS A 64 17.52 -7.13 -28.19
C LYS A 64 17.17 -8.38 -27.39
N GLY A 65 16.90 -9.48 -28.08
CA GLY A 65 16.55 -10.76 -27.49
C GLY A 65 15.63 -11.60 -28.36
N ASN A 66 14.81 -12.43 -27.75
CA ASN A 66 13.85 -13.28 -28.45
C ASN A 66 12.71 -12.45 -29.06
N ARG A 67 12.69 -12.31 -30.38
CA ARG A 67 11.67 -11.55 -31.12
C ARG A 67 10.24 -12.09 -31.01
N LYS A 68 10.05 -13.28 -30.41
CA LYS A 68 8.74 -13.92 -30.26
C LYS A 68 7.99 -13.43 -29.02
N VAL A 69 8.69 -12.86 -28.04
CA VAL A 69 8.11 -12.38 -26.79
C VAL A 69 8.24 -10.87 -26.72
N SER A 70 7.14 -10.15 -26.43
CA SER A 70 7.16 -8.71 -26.20
C SER A 70 7.89 -8.35 -24.90
N LEU A 71 8.34 -7.11 -24.78
CA LEU A 71 8.80 -6.52 -23.53
C LEU A 71 8.13 -5.15 -23.38
N THR A 72 7.44 -4.96 -22.26
CA THR A 72 6.86 -3.69 -21.86
C THR A 72 7.42 -3.31 -20.49
N ILE A 73 7.85 -2.08 -20.35
CA ILE A 73 8.32 -1.51 -19.09
C ILE A 73 7.26 -0.52 -18.59
N THR A 74 6.80 -0.69 -17.36
CA THR A 74 5.86 0.21 -16.70
C THR A 74 6.26 0.37 -15.25
N GLY A 75 5.78 1.43 -14.61
CA GLY A 75 6.08 1.63 -13.21
C GLY A 75 5.61 2.99 -12.70
N TYR A 76 6.09 3.36 -11.54
CA TYR A 76 5.94 4.72 -11.03
C TYR A 76 7.07 5.06 -10.07
N ILE A 77 7.34 6.37 -9.95
CA ILE A 77 8.17 6.96 -8.90
C ILE A 77 7.24 7.74 -7.97
N ALA A 78 7.37 7.49 -6.66
CA ALA A 78 6.60 8.18 -5.64
C ALA A 78 7.52 8.61 -4.50
N GLN A 79 7.44 9.89 -4.10
CA GLN A 79 8.19 10.46 -2.98
C GLN A 79 7.31 11.42 -2.21
N ALA A 80 7.53 11.52 -0.89
CA ALA A 80 6.74 12.33 0.01
C ALA A 80 7.59 12.94 1.13
N ILE A 81 7.07 14.03 1.69
CA ILE A 81 7.52 14.63 2.95
C ILE A 81 6.43 14.34 3.98
N THR A 82 6.79 13.75 5.11
CA THR A 82 5.89 13.57 6.24
C THR A 82 6.38 14.39 7.43
N PHE A 83 5.53 15.30 7.89
CA PHE A 83 5.66 15.96 9.18
C PHE A 83 4.92 15.11 10.21
N TRP A 84 5.58 14.79 11.31
CA TRP A 84 5.00 13.99 12.38
C TRP A 84 5.10 14.69 13.75
N ASP A 85 4.14 14.37 14.60
CA ASP A 85 4.04 14.81 15.99
C ASP A 85 3.50 13.63 16.80
N ASP A 86 4.24 13.20 17.84
CA ASP A 86 3.87 12.07 18.69
C ASP A 86 3.48 12.51 20.12
N GLY A 87 3.19 13.82 20.31
CA GLY A 87 2.87 14.41 21.60
C GLY A 87 4.08 14.80 22.45
N GLY A 88 5.28 14.34 22.12
CA GLY A 88 6.53 14.68 22.81
C GLY A 88 7.58 15.28 21.90
N GLU A 89 7.59 14.86 20.63
CA GLU A 89 8.55 15.30 19.63
C GLU A 89 7.87 15.58 18.29
N THR A 90 8.45 16.47 17.51
CA THR A 90 8.00 16.80 16.16
C THR A 90 9.19 16.79 15.22
N ASN A 91 9.03 16.23 14.00
CA ASN A 91 10.06 16.28 12.96
C ASN A 91 9.45 16.14 11.57
N ALA A 92 10.29 16.18 10.55
CA ALA A 92 9.90 15.99 9.15
C ALA A 92 10.86 15.01 8.47
N TYR A 93 10.29 14.01 7.76
CA TYR A 93 11.03 12.99 7.03
C TYR A 93 10.70 13.02 5.55
N LEU A 94 11.72 12.73 4.73
CA LEU A 94 11.57 12.49 3.31
C LEU A 94 11.62 10.98 3.07
N HIS A 95 10.61 10.43 2.40
CA HIS A 95 10.54 9.00 2.14
C HIS A 95 9.65 8.67 0.94
N GLY A 96 9.78 7.45 0.42
CA GLY A 96 8.87 6.88 -0.56
C GLY A 96 7.55 6.43 0.05
N LEU A 97 6.87 5.51 -0.63
CA LEU A 97 5.72 4.78 -0.10
C LEU A 97 6.17 3.45 0.52
N GLY A 98 5.33 2.89 1.39
CA GLY A 98 5.62 1.65 2.08
C GLY A 98 5.78 0.41 1.19
N PRO A 99 6.18 -0.73 1.75
CA PRO A 99 6.37 -1.97 1.00
C PRO A 99 5.12 -2.33 0.20
N THR A 100 5.29 -2.93 -0.97
CA THR A 100 4.26 -3.24 -1.96
C THR A 100 3.68 -2.04 -2.72
N GLN A 101 3.82 -0.82 -2.19
CA GLN A 101 3.44 0.44 -2.84
C GLN A 101 4.64 1.37 -3.08
N ALA A 102 5.86 0.91 -2.84
CA ALA A 102 7.07 1.68 -3.09
C ALA A 102 7.28 1.95 -4.59
N THR A 103 8.09 2.97 -4.89
CA THR A 103 8.63 3.21 -6.24
C THR A 103 9.05 1.90 -6.87
N ASN A 104 8.59 1.61 -8.09
CA ASN A 104 8.84 0.34 -8.74
C ASN A 104 8.81 0.43 -10.25
N PHE A 105 9.44 -0.56 -10.88
CA PHE A 105 9.24 -0.84 -12.29
C PHE A 105 8.91 -2.32 -12.52
N ARG A 106 8.17 -2.57 -13.58
CA ARG A 106 7.70 -3.88 -14.01
C ARG A 106 8.15 -4.15 -15.41
N LEU A 107 8.72 -5.32 -15.62
CA LEU A 107 9.01 -5.88 -16.92
C LEU A 107 7.94 -6.94 -17.20
N THR A 108 7.11 -6.72 -18.19
CA THR A 108 6.10 -7.68 -18.62
C THR A 108 6.30 -8.05 -20.08
N GLY A 109 5.95 -9.26 -20.42
CA GLY A 109 6.00 -9.69 -21.80
C GLY A 109 5.11 -10.89 -22.05
N GLN A 110 4.68 -11.01 -23.31
CA GLN A 110 3.83 -12.11 -23.71
C GLN A 110 4.08 -12.52 -25.17
N ALA A 111 3.72 -13.76 -25.49
CA ALA A 111 3.72 -14.31 -26.84
C ALA A 111 2.46 -15.15 -27.06
N THR A 112 1.89 -15.08 -28.26
CA THR A 112 0.81 -15.96 -28.68
C THR A 112 1.40 -17.33 -29.00
N ILE A 113 0.86 -18.39 -28.37
CA ILE A 113 1.24 -19.79 -28.64
C ILE A 113 0.40 -20.33 -29.81
N SER A 114 -0.91 -20.11 -29.72
CA SER A 114 -1.90 -20.51 -30.72
C SER A 114 -3.15 -19.63 -30.57
N PRO A 115 -4.13 -19.67 -31.49
CA PRO A 115 -5.35 -18.90 -31.35
C PRO A 115 -5.99 -19.10 -29.96
N GLY A 116 -6.20 -18.02 -29.22
CA GLY A 116 -6.76 -18.01 -27.86
C GLY A 116 -5.78 -18.34 -26.73
N TRP A 117 -4.54 -18.79 -26.98
CA TRP A 117 -3.53 -19.12 -25.98
C TRP A 117 -2.36 -18.16 -26.00
N THR A 118 -1.98 -17.67 -24.84
CA THR A 118 -0.85 -16.75 -24.62
C THR A 118 0.01 -17.26 -23.47
N ALA A 119 1.34 -17.22 -23.63
CA ALA A 119 2.30 -17.34 -22.54
C ALA A 119 2.90 -15.98 -22.25
N GLY A 120 3.22 -15.72 -20.98
CA GLY A 120 3.85 -14.45 -20.60
C GLY A 120 4.59 -14.55 -19.28
N TYR A 121 5.18 -13.42 -18.90
CA TYR A 121 5.93 -13.28 -17.64
C TYR A 121 5.74 -11.90 -17.04
N MET A 122 6.06 -11.80 -15.75
CA MET A 122 6.19 -10.54 -15.01
C MET A 122 7.41 -10.61 -14.09
N LEU A 123 8.19 -9.54 -14.09
CA LEU A 123 9.21 -9.24 -13.08
C LEU A 123 8.93 -7.84 -12.54
N ARG A 124 8.70 -7.71 -11.23
CA ARG A 124 8.54 -6.41 -10.56
C ARG A 124 9.64 -6.21 -9.55
N ILE A 125 10.34 -5.08 -9.67
CA ILE A 125 11.38 -4.64 -8.75
C ILE A 125 10.89 -3.37 -8.07
N GLN A 126 10.98 -3.32 -6.74
CA GLN A 126 10.61 -2.14 -5.93
C GLN A 126 11.82 -1.58 -5.20
N ASN A 127 11.81 -0.26 -4.99
CA ASN A 127 12.79 0.44 -4.20
C ASN A 127 12.29 0.59 -2.76
N LEU A 128 13.00 -0.01 -1.80
CA LEU A 128 12.71 0.08 -0.37
C LEU A 128 13.79 0.89 0.39
N ILE A 129 14.60 1.68 -0.33
CA ILE A 129 15.66 2.49 0.28
C ILE A 129 15.04 3.54 1.21
N ASP A 130 13.96 4.19 0.77
CA ASP A 130 13.27 5.24 1.53
C ASP A 130 11.94 4.73 2.11
N ASN A 131 11.99 3.59 2.80
CA ASN A 131 10.79 2.92 3.28
C ASN A 131 10.25 3.53 4.58
N PRO A 132 9.06 4.17 4.59
CA PRO A 132 8.49 4.79 5.79
C PRO A 132 7.99 3.79 6.84
N PHE A 133 7.83 2.52 6.47
CA PHE A 133 7.30 1.48 7.34
C PHE A 133 8.13 1.27 8.61
N GLY A 134 9.46 1.44 8.53
CA GLY A 134 10.39 1.34 9.65
C GLY A 134 10.81 2.68 10.24
N SER A 135 10.24 3.80 9.77
CA SER A 135 10.53 5.13 10.33
C SER A 135 10.03 5.24 11.76
N ASN A 136 10.81 5.90 12.61
CA ASN A 136 10.46 6.16 14.02
C ASN A 136 11.13 7.45 14.51
N GLN A 137 11.03 7.76 15.81
CA GLN A 137 11.58 8.97 16.41
C GLN A 137 13.10 9.11 16.23
N ALA A 138 13.82 8.00 16.14
CA ALA A 138 15.29 7.98 16.03
C ALA A 138 15.79 7.68 14.61
N GLN A 139 14.94 7.17 13.72
CA GLN A 139 15.33 6.66 12.41
C GLN A 139 14.38 7.14 11.31
N ILE A 140 14.93 7.77 10.28
CA ILE A 140 14.16 8.35 9.16
C ILE A 140 13.50 7.26 8.30
N SER A 141 14.21 6.17 8.01
CA SER A 141 13.73 5.06 7.19
C SER A 141 14.47 3.78 7.50
N SER A 142 13.89 2.65 7.15
CA SER A 142 14.60 1.37 7.10
C SER A 142 15.01 1.08 5.66
N ASP A 143 16.28 1.31 5.33
CA ASP A 143 16.82 0.96 4.03
C ASP A 143 16.88 -0.56 3.86
N GLN A 144 16.05 -1.10 2.96
CA GLN A 144 16.04 -2.51 2.58
C GLN A 144 16.53 -2.71 1.13
N GLY A 145 16.99 -1.65 0.47
CA GLY A 145 17.54 -1.69 -0.87
C GLY A 145 16.50 -1.99 -1.97
N LEU A 146 17.00 -2.49 -3.09
CA LEU A 146 16.16 -2.97 -4.20
C LEU A 146 15.69 -4.40 -3.91
N ASN A 147 14.42 -4.66 -4.11
CA ASN A 147 13.80 -5.95 -3.84
C ASN A 147 13.02 -6.47 -5.06
N VAL A 148 13.24 -7.75 -5.42
CA VAL A 148 12.38 -8.44 -6.39
C VAL A 148 11.09 -8.82 -5.69
N GLN A 149 10.06 -8.03 -5.94
CA GLN A 149 8.75 -8.26 -5.35
C GLN A 149 8.00 -9.41 -6.00
N MET A 150 7.97 -9.47 -7.35
CA MET A 150 7.30 -10.52 -8.10
C MET A 150 8.19 -11.02 -9.23
N SER A 151 8.14 -12.32 -9.49
CA SER A 151 8.82 -12.99 -10.60
C SER A 151 8.07 -14.27 -10.94
N TYR A 152 7.28 -14.26 -12.00
CA TYR A 152 6.48 -15.40 -12.40
C TYR A 152 6.23 -15.45 -13.90
N TRP A 153 5.88 -16.63 -14.40
CA TRP A 153 5.34 -16.82 -15.73
C TRP A 153 3.87 -17.24 -15.67
N PHE A 154 3.15 -17.11 -16.78
CA PHE A 154 1.76 -17.52 -16.88
C PHE A 154 1.42 -18.14 -18.24
N LEU A 155 0.39 -18.99 -18.22
CA LEU A 155 -0.36 -19.42 -19.39
C LEU A 155 -1.79 -18.90 -19.26
N GLN A 156 -2.29 -18.29 -20.33
CA GLN A 156 -3.62 -17.72 -20.35
C GLN A 156 -4.37 -18.19 -21.59
N ASN A 157 -5.63 -18.56 -21.38
CA ASN A 157 -6.60 -18.77 -22.45
C ASN A 157 -7.78 -17.83 -22.23
N LYS A 158 -8.28 -17.21 -23.30
CA LYS A 158 -9.36 -16.21 -23.20
C LYS A 158 -10.67 -16.75 -22.62
N ASP A 159 -10.95 -18.05 -22.79
CA ASP A 159 -12.19 -18.70 -22.37
C ASP A 159 -11.99 -19.55 -21.09
N LEU A 160 -10.77 -20.00 -20.81
CA LEU A 160 -10.44 -20.88 -19.68
C LEU A 160 -9.77 -20.16 -18.51
N GLY A 161 -9.30 -18.90 -18.70
CA GLY A 161 -8.64 -18.13 -17.66
C GLY A 161 -7.11 -18.23 -17.70
N LYS A 162 -6.46 -17.98 -16.57
CA LYS A 162 -5.01 -17.82 -16.46
C LYS A 162 -4.45 -18.64 -15.30
N VAL A 163 -3.41 -19.43 -15.56
CA VAL A 163 -2.56 -20.08 -14.56
C VAL A 163 -1.23 -19.35 -14.50
N SER A 164 -0.80 -18.97 -13.30
CA SER A 164 0.47 -18.30 -13.02
C SER A 164 1.30 -19.14 -12.06
N VAL A 165 2.64 -19.17 -12.24
CA VAL A 165 3.57 -19.96 -11.43
C VAL A 165 4.82 -19.14 -11.13
N GLY A 166 5.23 -19.08 -9.87
CA GLY A 166 6.40 -18.37 -9.38
C GLY A 166 6.10 -17.47 -8.21
N LYS A 167 6.97 -16.49 -7.95
CA LYS A 167 6.78 -15.50 -6.87
C LYS A 167 5.78 -14.44 -7.29
N MET A 168 4.60 -14.45 -6.68
CA MET A 168 3.51 -13.55 -7.05
C MET A 168 2.61 -13.18 -5.87
N ALA A 169 1.73 -12.21 -6.09
CA ALA A 169 0.61 -11.94 -5.18
C ALA A 169 -0.44 -13.06 -5.29
N HIS A 170 -0.80 -13.66 -4.17
CA HIS A 170 -1.78 -14.74 -4.12
C HIS A 170 -3.22 -14.24 -4.29
N ALA A 171 -4.20 -15.15 -4.32
CA ALA A 171 -5.56 -14.87 -4.75
C ALA A 171 -6.27 -13.81 -3.88
N ALA A 172 -6.08 -13.86 -2.56
CA ALA A 172 -6.73 -12.94 -1.62
C ALA A 172 -5.98 -11.62 -1.43
N LYS A 173 -4.78 -11.45 -2.03
CA LYS A 173 -3.93 -10.27 -1.83
C LYS A 173 -4.70 -8.97 -1.90
N SER A 174 -4.70 -8.24 -0.77
CA SER A 174 -5.28 -6.91 -0.63
C SER A 174 -6.68 -6.79 -1.28
N ALA A 175 -7.50 -7.84 -1.12
CA ALA A 175 -8.79 -7.93 -1.79
C ALA A 175 -9.68 -6.72 -1.50
N GLY A 176 -9.75 -6.28 -0.24
CA GLY A 176 -10.48 -5.08 0.15
C GLY A 176 -9.88 -3.80 -0.45
N MET A 177 -8.54 -3.65 -0.43
CA MET A 177 -7.88 -2.46 -0.94
C MET A 177 -8.10 -2.25 -2.45
N PHE A 178 -8.12 -3.34 -3.23
CA PHE A 178 -8.29 -3.25 -4.68
C PHE A 178 -9.72 -2.96 -5.12
N THR A 179 -10.68 -2.91 -4.21
CA THR A 179 -12.03 -2.37 -4.52
C THR A 179 -12.05 -0.84 -4.55
N ASP A 180 -11.07 -0.15 -3.98
CA ASP A 180 -10.99 1.31 -4.01
C ASP A 180 -10.68 1.84 -5.42
N LEU A 181 -11.69 2.39 -6.07
CA LEU A 181 -11.60 3.00 -7.41
C LEU A 181 -11.58 4.54 -7.36
N SER A 182 -11.36 5.13 -6.18
CA SER A 182 -11.34 6.59 -5.99
C SER A 182 -10.16 7.30 -6.67
N GLY A 183 -9.07 6.57 -6.96
CA GLY A 183 -7.78 7.13 -7.41
C GLY A 183 -6.81 7.44 -6.26
N THR A 184 -7.21 7.22 -5.00
CA THR A 184 -6.35 7.45 -3.83
C THR A 184 -5.83 6.17 -3.16
N GLN A 185 -6.10 5.00 -3.73
CA GLN A 185 -5.77 3.69 -3.18
C GLN A 185 -4.29 3.56 -2.76
N ILE A 186 -3.35 4.06 -3.57
CA ILE A 186 -1.91 3.95 -3.30
C ILE A 186 -1.47 4.92 -2.19
N ILE A 187 -2.08 6.10 -2.12
CA ILE A 187 -1.68 7.17 -1.21
C ILE A 187 -2.44 7.16 0.12
N SER A 188 -3.61 6.52 0.16
CA SER A 188 -4.46 6.44 1.35
C SER A 188 -5.31 5.17 1.34
N ASN A 189 -5.07 4.29 2.31
CA ASN A 189 -5.79 3.04 2.51
C ASN A 189 -5.68 2.58 3.97
N TYR A 190 -6.30 1.43 4.30
CA TYR A 190 -6.35 0.89 5.66
C TYR A 190 -5.03 0.24 6.12
N VAL A 191 -4.13 -0.13 5.22
CA VAL A 191 -2.86 -0.78 5.57
C VAL A 191 -1.94 0.17 6.33
N LEU A 192 -1.24 -0.34 7.33
CA LEU A 192 -0.34 0.45 8.17
C LEU A 192 1.04 0.64 7.51
N PHE A 193 1.09 1.39 6.41
CA PHE A 193 2.35 1.69 5.71
C PHE A 193 3.15 2.86 6.32
N ASP A 194 2.48 3.75 7.01
CA ASP A 194 3.04 4.92 7.68
C ASP A 194 2.79 4.84 9.19
N GLY A 195 3.80 5.15 9.97
CA GLY A 195 3.72 5.17 11.44
C GLY A 195 3.93 3.82 12.15
N ALA A 196 3.96 2.68 11.46
CA ALA A 196 4.11 1.36 12.09
C ALA A 196 5.35 1.23 12.98
N GLY A 197 6.47 1.83 12.56
CA GLY A 197 7.74 1.76 13.28
C GLY A 197 7.88 2.74 14.45
N PHE A 198 6.98 3.73 14.58
CA PHE A 198 7.02 4.68 15.68
C PHE A 198 6.74 4.00 17.01
N ASN A 199 7.58 4.26 18.00
CA ASN A 199 7.33 3.83 19.37
C ASN A 199 6.11 4.57 19.94
N LEU A 200 5.34 3.88 20.77
CA LEU A 200 4.24 4.50 21.48
C LEU A 200 4.81 5.51 22.49
N ARG A 201 4.26 6.73 22.50
CA ARG A 201 4.59 7.76 23.49
C ARG A 201 3.63 7.64 24.68
N ARG A 202 4.16 7.59 25.89
CA ARG A 202 3.35 7.62 27.11
C ARG A 202 2.96 9.04 27.49
N GLY A 203 1.87 9.20 28.24
CA GLY A 203 1.43 10.50 28.75
C GLY A 203 2.43 11.21 29.64
N ASP A 204 3.46 10.52 30.19
CA ASP A 204 4.59 11.12 30.90
C ASP A 204 5.70 11.65 29.99
N GLY A 205 5.53 11.52 28.67
CA GLY A 205 6.47 11.95 27.63
C GLY A 205 7.57 10.93 27.29
N SER A 206 7.65 9.79 27.98
CA SER A 206 8.64 8.74 27.69
C SER A 206 8.21 7.87 26.51
N LEU A 207 9.18 7.26 25.80
CA LEU A 207 8.89 6.26 24.77
C LEU A 207 8.72 4.88 25.39
N ALA A 208 7.71 4.15 24.92
CA ALA A 208 7.54 2.73 25.20
C ALA A 208 8.45 1.88 24.31
N ALA A 209 8.72 0.64 24.70
CA ALA A 209 9.37 -0.35 23.84
C ALA A 209 8.47 -0.86 22.73
N LEU A 210 7.15 -0.71 22.85
CA LEU A 210 6.16 -1.09 21.85
C LEU A 210 6.02 0.01 20.79
N THR A 211 5.71 -0.43 19.58
CA THR A 211 5.44 0.44 18.44
C THR A 211 3.97 0.34 18.00
N TRP A 212 3.50 1.27 17.18
CA TRP A 212 2.18 1.18 16.56
C TRP A 212 1.99 -0.12 15.78
N GLY A 213 3.05 -0.67 15.18
CA GLY A 213 3.01 -1.97 14.53
C GLY A 213 2.81 -3.17 15.47
N ASN A 214 3.07 -3.02 16.77
CA ASN A 214 2.79 -4.07 17.74
C ASN A 214 1.31 -4.19 18.11
N ILE A 215 0.49 -3.21 17.73
CA ILE A 215 -0.96 -3.18 17.93
C ILE A 215 -1.73 -3.14 16.61
N GLY A 216 -1.05 -3.40 15.48
CA GLY A 216 -1.59 -3.58 14.14
C GLY A 216 -0.93 -4.78 13.46
N PHE A 217 -0.83 -5.91 14.15
CA PHE A 217 -0.05 -7.06 13.71
C PHE A 217 -0.92 -8.13 13.07
N CYS A 218 -0.48 -8.65 11.93
CA CYS A 218 -1.10 -9.77 11.21
C CYS A 218 -0.29 -11.05 11.41
N TYR A 219 -0.86 -12.07 12.01
CA TYR A 219 -0.18 -13.34 12.28
C TYR A 219 -0.03 -14.20 11.03
N SER A 220 -1.01 -14.21 10.14
CA SER A 220 -0.94 -14.93 8.86
C SER A 220 0.26 -14.51 8.02
N GLN A 221 0.67 -13.24 8.09
CA GLN A 221 1.85 -12.71 7.42
C GLN A 221 3.07 -12.47 8.33
N ALA A 222 2.91 -12.62 9.65
CA ALA A 222 3.91 -12.31 10.66
C ALA A 222 4.48 -10.88 10.52
N ARG A 223 3.60 -9.89 10.28
CA ARG A 223 3.99 -8.50 9.99
C ARG A 223 2.97 -7.48 10.51
N PRO A 224 3.40 -6.26 10.86
CA PRO A 224 2.53 -5.19 11.31
C PRO A 224 1.82 -4.47 10.14
N TRP A 225 1.00 -5.19 9.38
CA TRP A 225 0.30 -4.66 8.21
C TRP A 225 -1.02 -3.93 8.54
N GLY A 226 -1.50 -4.00 9.77
CA GLY A 226 -2.84 -3.55 10.11
C GLY A 226 -3.89 -4.49 9.51
N GLY A 227 -4.78 -4.00 8.69
CA GLY A 227 -5.88 -4.80 8.14
C GLY A 227 -5.59 -5.67 6.93
N ASP A 228 -4.36 -5.77 6.40
CA ASP A 228 -4.04 -6.55 5.18
C ASP A 228 -3.35 -7.87 5.54
N CYS A 229 -4.08 -8.75 6.22
CA CYS A 229 -3.56 -10.00 6.77
C CYS A 229 -3.59 -11.18 5.79
N ASN A 230 -3.88 -10.97 4.50
CA ASN A 230 -3.94 -11.99 3.47
C ASN A 230 -2.99 -11.72 2.30
N GLY A 231 -2.89 -12.66 1.36
CA GLY A 231 -2.28 -12.44 0.08
C GLY A 231 -0.79 -12.19 0.10
N ILE A 232 -0.03 -12.96 0.84
CA ILE A 232 1.44 -12.90 0.85
C ILE A 232 1.97 -12.92 -0.59
N VAL A 233 3.09 -12.25 -0.82
CA VAL A 233 3.85 -12.39 -2.07
C VAL A 233 4.92 -13.45 -1.86
N SER A 234 4.64 -14.66 -2.32
CA SER A 234 5.53 -15.83 -2.19
C SER A 234 5.49 -16.70 -3.45
N ASN A 235 6.26 -17.79 -3.46
CA ASN A 235 6.21 -18.79 -4.52
C ASN A 235 4.92 -19.61 -4.44
N GLY A 236 4.29 -19.85 -5.58
CA GLY A 236 3.07 -20.63 -5.62
C GLY A 236 2.49 -20.75 -7.01
N VAL A 237 1.27 -21.30 -7.04
CA VAL A 237 0.44 -21.42 -8.24
C VAL A 237 -0.85 -20.66 -7.99
N ARG A 238 -1.28 -19.87 -8.98
CA ARG A 238 -2.54 -19.16 -8.94
C ARG A 238 -3.32 -19.37 -10.22
N TYR A 239 -4.62 -19.58 -10.06
CA TYR A 239 -5.58 -19.60 -11.15
C TYR A 239 -6.53 -18.40 -11.03
N ASP A 240 -6.77 -17.73 -12.15
CA ASP A 240 -7.76 -16.66 -12.31
C ASP A 240 -8.74 -17.04 -13.41
N THR A 241 -10.05 -17.03 -13.14
CA THR A 241 -11.08 -17.24 -14.15
C THR A 241 -11.12 -16.08 -15.15
N PRO A 242 -11.70 -16.28 -16.35
CA PRO A 242 -12.18 -15.16 -17.13
C PRO A 242 -13.20 -14.33 -16.36
N SER A 243 -13.32 -13.05 -16.70
CA SER A 243 -14.39 -12.22 -16.14
C SER A 243 -15.70 -12.49 -16.90
N PHE A 244 -16.77 -12.73 -16.14
CA PHE A 244 -18.11 -12.90 -16.67
C PHE A 244 -19.07 -11.90 -16.04
N ALA A 245 -19.66 -11.01 -16.83
CA ALA A 245 -20.55 -9.93 -16.35
C ALA A 245 -19.97 -9.11 -15.19
N GLY A 246 -18.64 -8.86 -15.20
CA GLY A 246 -17.92 -8.16 -14.15
C GLY A 246 -17.46 -9.03 -12.98
N PHE A 247 -17.88 -10.29 -12.88
CA PHE A 247 -17.45 -11.23 -11.85
C PHE A 247 -16.21 -12.02 -12.27
N SER A 248 -15.31 -12.25 -11.33
CA SER A 248 -14.15 -13.14 -11.49
C SER A 248 -13.85 -13.86 -10.18
N LEU A 249 -13.29 -15.06 -10.29
CA LEU A 249 -12.82 -15.87 -9.16
C LEU A 249 -11.32 -16.08 -9.31
N SER A 250 -10.64 -16.20 -8.17
CA SER A 250 -9.23 -16.57 -8.12
C SER A 250 -9.02 -17.58 -7.00
N ALA A 251 -8.11 -18.52 -7.21
CA ALA A 251 -7.63 -19.44 -6.19
C ALA A 251 -6.11 -19.55 -6.31
N SER A 252 -5.43 -19.72 -5.19
CA SER A 252 -3.98 -19.94 -5.16
C SER A 252 -3.58 -20.89 -4.06
N TRP A 253 -2.46 -21.53 -4.31
CA TRP A 253 -1.74 -22.37 -3.35
C TRP A 253 -0.27 -21.96 -3.36
N ALA A 254 0.30 -21.83 -2.18
CA ALA A 254 1.72 -21.55 -1.97
C ALA A 254 2.38 -22.68 -1.16
N GLU A 255 3.70 -22.62 -1.09
CA GLU A 255 4.47 -23.53 -0.26
C GLU A 255 3.98 -23.48 1.20
N ASP A 256 4.13 -24.59 1.95
CA ASP A 256 3.80 -24.75 3.36
C ASP A 256 2.31 -24.56 3.70
N ASP A 257 1.44 -25.27 2.97
CA ASP A 257 -0.01 -25.36 3.23
C ASP A 257 -0.75 -24.02 3.33
N PHE A 258 -0.27 -23.04 2.58
CA PHE A 258 -0.93 -21.77 2.41
C PHE A 258 -1.83 -21.77 1.16
N TRP A 259 -3.13 -21.53 1.35
CA TRP A 259 -4.05 -21.40 0.23
C TRP A 259 -5.02 -20.23 0.39
N GLU A 260 -5.52 -19.74 -0.73
CA GLU A 260 -6.43 -18.61 -0.77
C GLU A 260 -7.47 -18.73 -1.87
N MET A 261 -8.61 -18.10 -1.63
CA MET A 261 -9.65 -17.87 -2.63
C MET A 261 -10.16 -16.43 -2.55
N ALA A 262 -10.57 -15.88 -3.71
CA ALA A 262 -11.22 -14.59 -3.77
C ALA A 262 -12.24 -14.50 -4.90
N GLY A 263 -13.38 -13.90 -4.61
CA GLY A 263 -14.38 -13.49 -5.58
C GLY A 263 -14.37 -11.97 -5.71
N ARG A 264 -14.47 -11.45 -6.96
CA ARG A 264 -14.44 -10.02 -7.25
C ARG A 264 -15.52 -9.66 -8.24
N TYR A 265 -16.04 -8.45 -8.07
CA TYR A 265 -16.96 -7.81 -9.01
C TYR A 265 -16.48 -6.40 -9.33
N THR A 266 -16.57 -6.00 -10.58
CA THR A 266 -16.40 -4.61 -11.00
C THR A 266 -17.34 -4.34 -12.17
N GLY A 267 -18.11 -3.25 -12.08
CA GLY A 267 -19.08 -2.89 -13.12
C GLY A 267 -19.71 -1.53 -12.90
N GLU A 268 -20.56 -1.16 -13.83
CA GLU A 268 -21.40 0.06 -13.75
C GLU A 268 -22.87 -0.34 -13.81
N LEU A 269 -23.66 0.19 -12.90
CA LEU A 269 -25.10 -0.07 -12.81
C LEU A 269 -25.83 1.18 -12.32
N GLY A 270 -26.84 1.59 -13.07
CA GLY A 270 -27.74 2.67 -12.65
C GLY A 270 -27.05 4.02 -12.38
N GLY A 271 -25.96 4.33 -13.11
CA GLY A 271 -25.18 5.56 -12.91
C GLY A 271 -24.15 5.48 -11.77
N PHE A 272 -23.94 4.28 -11.21
CA PHE A 272 -22.92 4.02 -10.21
C PHE A 272 -21.82 3.14 -10.79
N LYS A 273 -20.57 3.46 -10.47
CA LYS A 273 -19.41 2.60 -10.62
C LYS A 273 -19.23 1.79 -9.34
N LEU A 274 -19.21 0.47 -9.46
CA LEU A 274 -19.22 -0.46 -8.33
C LEU A 274 -18.00 -1.37 -8.38
N ALA A 275 -17.43 -1.69 -7.21
CA ALA A 275 -16.51 -2.79 -7.05
C ALA A 275 -16.82 -3.50 -5.73
N ALA A 276 -16.64 -4.81 -5.70
CA ALA A 276 -16.78 -5.62 -4.50
C ALA A 276 -15.78 -6.78 -4.51
N SER A 277 -15.38 -7.23 -3.35
CA SER A 277 -14.55 -8.42 -3.18
C SER A 277 -14.88 -9.14 -1.89
N VAL A 278 -14.73 -10.45 -1.93
CA VAL A 278 -14.72 -11.33 -0.76
C VAL A 278 -13.53 -12.25 -0.91
N ALA A 279 -12.74 -12.42 0.14
CA ALA A 279 -11.55 -13.24 0.11
C ALA A 279 -11.38 -14.01 1.42
N TYR A 280 -10.79 -15.17 1.31
CA TYR A 280 -10.43 -16.03 2.43
C TYR A 280 -9.03 -16.61 2.19
N SER A 281 -8.25 -16.69 3.24
CA SER A 281 -6.93 -17.32 3.25
C SER A 281 -6.77 -18.19 4.48
N GLU A 282 -6.02 -19.27 4.34
CA GLU A 282 -5.63 -20.15 5.42
C GLU A 282 -4.13 -20.46 5.29
N ASN A 283 -3.41 -20.30 6.38
CA ASN A 283 -1.97 -20.45 6.44
C ASN A 283 -1.61 -21.36 7.61
N LYS A 284 -1.34 -22.64 7.28
CA LYS A 284 -0.94 -23.68 8.24
C LYS A 284 0.53 -24.01 7.98
N ASP A 285 1.37 -23.71 8.93
CA ASP A 285 2.80 -23.99 8.85
C ASP A 285 3.33 -24.39 10.22
N GLU A 286 3.62 -25.67 10.36
CA GLU A 286 4.15 -26.24 11.60
C GLU A 286 5.64 -25.92 11.83
N LEU A 287 6.34 -25.47 10.79
CA LEU A 287 7.80 -25.32 10.80
C LEU A 287 8.27 -23.94 10.36
N ASN A 288 7.39 -22.93 10.33
CA ASN A 288 7.75 -21.63 9.80
C ASN A 288 8.92 -21.00 10.55
N GLN A 289 10.09 -21.27 10.05
CA GLN A 289 11.37 -20.76 10.49
C GLN A 289 11.74 -19.47 9.75
N VAL A 290 10.77 -18.69 9.30
CA VAL A 290 11.12 -17.37 8.74
C VAL A 290 11.63 -16.52 9.90
N PRO A 291 12.94 -16.27 10.01
CA PRO A 291 13.50 -15.40 11.01
C PRO A 291 13.22 -13.96 10.57
N LEU A 292 11.96 -13.53 10.65
CA LEU A 292 11.58 -12.15 10.51
C LEU A 292 11.59 -11.54 11.90
N ALA A 293 12.72 -10.97 12.27
CA ALA A 293 13.00 -10.27 13.50
C ALA A 293 12.86 -11.14 14.79
N PRO A 294 13.52 -10.78 15.91
CA PRO A 294 13.62 -11.60 17.10
C PRO A 294 12.30 -11.88 17.82
N PHE A 295 11.16 -11.42 17.31
CA PHE A 295 9.86 -11.41 18.00
C PHE A 295 8.79 -12.33 17.41
N ALA A 296 8.96 -12.86 16.18
CA ALA A 296 7.93 -13.67 15.52
C ALA A 296 8.38 -15.13 15.37
N GLY A 297 8.58 -15.81 16.47
CA GLY A 297 8.79 -17.26 16.45
C GLY A 297 7.47 -17.97 16.71
N PHE A 298 6.97 -18.75 15.73
CA PHE A 298 5.87 -19.68 15.93
C PHE A 298 6.40 -21.03 16.41
N ALA A 299 5.69 -21.68 17.33
CA ALA A 299 5.78 -23.12 17.59
C ALA A 299 4.80 -23.87 16.67
N VAL A 300 3.59 -23.32 16.51
CA VAL A 300 2.58 -23.76 15.54
C VAL A 300 1.98 -22.52 14.93
N LYS A 301 1.83 -22.49 13.62
CA LYS A 301 1.11 -21.44 12.90
C LYS A 301 -0.10 -22.06 12.22
N ASP A 302 -1.27 -21.70 12.68
CA ASP A 302 -2.55 -22.04 12.07
C ASP A 302 -3.44 -20.80 12.14
N THR A 303 -3.49 -20.06 11.06
CA THR A 303 -4.21 -18.79 10.98
C THR A 303 -5.15 -18.81 9.79
N SER A 304 -6.33 -18.24 9.95
CA SER A 304 -7.19 -17.94 8.82
C SER A 304 -7.57 -16.45 8.79
N PHE A 305 -7.84 -15.93 7.60
CA PHE A 305 -8.23 -14.54 7.44
C PHE A 305 -9.36 -14.39 6.41
N PHE A 306 -10.45 -13.80 6.86
CA PHE A 306 -11.55 -13.38 6.00
C PHE A 306 -11.49 -11.88 5.72
N GLN A 307 -11.78 -11.47 4.49
CA GLN A 307 -11.89 -10.06 4.14
C GLN A 307 -13.00 -9.83 3.12
N ALA A 308 -13.78 -8.78 3.34
CA ALA A 308 -14.73 -8.25 2.38
C ALA A 308 -14.50 -6.76 2.15
N GLY A 309 -14.66 -6.31 0.91
CA GLY A 309 -14.53 -4.91 0.54
C GLY A 309 -15.58 -4.51 -0.48
N GLY A 310 -15.98 -3.24 -0.45
CA GLY A 310 -16.96 -2.69 -1.37
C GLY A 310 -16.72 -1.21 -1.67
N TYR A 311 -17.01 -0.80 -2.90
CA TYR A 311 -16.89 0.56 -3.38
C TYR A 311 -18.11 0.93 -4.23
N ALA A 312 -18.61 2.13 -4.05
CA ALA A 312 -19.63 2.71 -4.89
C ALA A 312 -19.30 4.19 -5.17
N GLN A 313 -19.37 4.59 -6.43
CA GLN A 313 -19.22 5.98 -6.88
C GLN A 313 -20.40 6.37 -7.76
N HIS A 314 -21.10 7.44 -7.43
CA HIS A 314 -22.10 8.03 -8.30
C HIS A 314 -21.42 8.86 -9.39
N LEU A 315 -21.52 8.41 -10.65
CA LEU A 315 -20.75 8.94 -11.78
C LEU A 315 -21.03 10.42 -12.05
N ALA A 316 -22.29 10.87 -11.90
CA ALA A 316 -22.65 12.25 -12.19
C ALA A 316 -22.10 13.26 -11.16
N THR A 317 -22.06 12.90 -9.88
CA THR A 317 -21.60 13.79 -8.81
C THR A 317 -20.15 13.53 -8.40
N GLY A 318 -19.60 12.36 -8.75
CA GLY A 318 -18.28 11.92 -8.30
C GLY A 318 -18.23 11.50 -6.82
N LEU A 319 -19.34 11.58 -6.09
CA LEU A 319 -19.40 11.12 -4.69
C LEU A 319 -19.12 9.63 -4.61
N PHE A 320 -18.27 9.22 -3.69
CA PHE A 320 -17.93 7.82 -3.49
C PHE A 320 -17.89 7.42 -2.01
N VAL A 321 -18.07 6.14 -1.79
CA VAL A 321 -17.84 5.46 -0.52
C VAL A 321 -17.09 4.15 -0.76
N HIS A 322 -16.18 3.81 0.13
CA HIS A 322 -15.43 2.57 0.15
C HIS A 322 -15.44 2.02 1.58
N GLY A 323 -15.71 0.75 1.74
CA GLY A 323 -15.75 0.07 3.04
C GLY A 323 -15.04 -1.27 2.98
N ILE A 324 -14.40 -1.66 4.08
CA ILE A 324 -13.70 -2.94 4.24
C ILE A 324 -13.99 -3.47 5.63
N TYR A 325 -14.14 -4.78 5.73
CA TYR A 325 -14.15 -5.55 6.96
C TYR A 325 -13.19 -6.73 6.81
N GLY A 326 -12.48 -7.09 7.87
CA GLY A 326 -11.66 -8.29 7.91
C GLY A 326 -11.51 -8.82 9.32
N GLU A 327 -11.31 -10.13 9.42
CA GLU A 327 -11.20 -10.90 10.65
C GLU A 327 -10.10 -11.94 10.51
N GLU A 328 -9.21 -12.03 11.49
CA GLU A 328 -8.13 -13.01 11.58
C GLU A 328 -8.39 -13.95 12.76
N ASP A 329 -8.52 -15.24 12.49
CA ASP A 329 -8.60 -16.28 13.51
C ASP A 329 -7.22 -16.89 13.73
N ASN A 330 -6.76 -16.80 14.98
CA ASN A 330 -5.46 -17.25 15.44
C ASN A 330 -5.57 -18.31 16.55
N SER A 331 -6.75 -18.87 16.79
CA SER A 331 -7.07 -19.74 17.93
C SER A 331 -6.13 -20.94 18.06
N ASP A 332 -5.69 -21.50 16.93
CA ASP A 332 -4.81 -22.67 16.86
C ASP A 332 -3.33 -22.32 16.70
N THR A 333 -2.99 -21.02 16.70
CA THR A 333 -1.61 -20.54 16.61
C THR A 333 -0.95 -20.53 17.99
N ILE A 334 0.27 -21.07 18.08
CA ILE A 334 1.07 -21.07 19.30
C ILE A 334 2.41 -20.40 19.03
N LEU A 335 2.71 -19.36 19.76
CA LEU A 335 4.01 -18.70 19.73
C LEU A 335 5.08 -19.52 20.47
N ARG A 336 6.35 -19.33 20.16
CA ARG A 336 7.45 -20.00 20.91
C ARG A 336 7.50 -19.62 22.39
N SER A 337 6.89 -18.53 22.78
CA SER A 337 6.67 -18.17 24.19
C SER A 337 5.63 -19.04 24.89
N GLY A 338 4.87 -19.85 24.16
CA GLY A 338 3.71 -20.61 24.62
C GLY A 338 2.40 -19.81 24.63
N ALA A 339 2.43 -18.52 24.23
CA ALA A 339 1.22 -17.71 24.17
C ALA A 339 0.44 -18.01 22.88
N THR A 340 -0.89 -17.96 22.95
CA THR A 340 -1.80 -17.96 21.79
C THR A 340 -2.19 -16.52 21.50
N PRO A 341 -2.05 -16.05 20.24
CA PRO A 341 -2.53 -14.73 19.84
C PRO A 341 -4.05 -14.60 20.00
N LEU A 342 -4.53 -13.39 20.10
CA LEU A 342 -5.97 -13.13 20.06
C LEU A 342 -6.48 -13.24 18.61
N ASN A 343 -7.75 -13.59 18.46
CA ASN A 343 -8.47 -13.35 17.22
C ASN A 343 -8.65 -11.84 17.07
N SER A 344 -8.55 -11.36 15.87
CA SER A 344 -8.55 -9.93 15.64
C SER A 344 -9.49 -9.53 14.51
N GLU A 345 -10.00 -8.33 14.57
CA GLU A 345 -10.84 -7.78 13.51
C GLU A 345 -10.44 -6.36 13.15
N HIS A 346 -10.85 -5.92 11.97
CA HIS A 346 -10.72 -4.52 11.58
C HIS A 346 -11.87 -4.13 10.65
N TRP A 347 -12.16 -2.84 10.65
CA TRP A 347 -12.99 -2.24 9.64
C TRP A 347 -12.44 -0.89 9.19
N TYR A 348 -12.78 -0.51 7.98
CA TYR A 348 -12.34 0.74 7.37
C TYR A 348 -13.45 1.33 6.53
N VAL A 349 -13.59 2.64 6.58
CA VAL A 349 -14.45 3.41 5.70
C VAL A 349 -13.72 4.62 5.15
N LYS A 350 -13.91 4.87 3.86
CA LYS A 350 -13.48 6.08 3.16
C LYS A 350 -14.66 6.62 2.38
N ALA A 351 -14.88 7.93 2.47
CA ALA A 351 -15.88 8.61 1.65
C ALA A 351 -15.29 9.91 1.09
N GLY A 352 -15.77 10.32 -0.07
CA GLY A 352 -15.24 11.51 -0.69
C GLY A 352 -15.91 11.86 -2.01
N ILE A 353 -15.26 12.74 -2.74
CA ILE A 353 -15.70 13.21 -4.06
C ILE A 353 -14.51 13.22 -5.01
N ARG A 354 -14.70 12.71 -6.23
CA ARG A 354 -13.74 12.77 -7.32
C ARG A 354 -14.38 13.49 -8.50
N GLN A 355 -13.89 14.70 -8.79
CA GLN A 355 -14.46 15.56 -9.83
C GLN A 355 -13.36 16.33 -10.57
N LYS A 356 -13.59 16.59 -11.84
CA LYS A 356 -12.70 17.39 -12.67
C LYS A 356 -13.01 18.88 -12.49
N TRP A 357 -12.62 19.46 -11.36
CA TRP A 357 -12.77 20.89 -11.09
C TRP A 357 -11.70 21.75 -11.78
N LEU A 358 -10.54 21.19 -12.02
CA LEU A 358 -9.43 21.84 -12.70
C LEU A 358 -9.19 21.21 -14.09
N ALA A 359 -8.67 22.00 -15.01
CA ALA A 359 -8.39 21.54 -16.37
C ALA A 359 -7.32 20.42 -16.44
N PHE A 360 -6.49 20.28 -15.41
CA PHE A 360 -5.36 19.34 -15.39
C PHE A 360 -5.78 17.87 -15.27
N GLY A 361 -6.92 17.62 -14.59
CA GLY A 361 -7.39 16.27 -14.25
C GLY A 361 -8.38 16.30 -13.10
N ASN A 362 -8.63 15.14 -12.46
CA ASN A 362 -9.55 15.07 -11.34
C ASN A 362 -8.91 15.60 -10.06
N THR A 363 -9.71 16.34 -9.27
CA THR A 363 -9.44 16.62 -7.87
C THR A 363 -10.22 15.64 -7.02
N ILE A 364 -9.57 15.07 -6.00
CA ILE A 364 -10.16 14.07 -5.12
C ILE A 364 -10.03 14.60 -3.69
N LEU A 365 -11.17 14.71 -3.01
CA LEU A 365 -11.25 15.01 -1.58
C LEU A 365 -11.79 13.78 -0.87
N TRP A 366 -11.19 13.39 0.26
CA TRP A 366 -11.66 12.24 1.04
C TRP A 366 -11.47 12.44 2.54
N GLY A 367 -12.31 11.74 3.30
CA GLY A 367 -12.12 11.42 4.70
C GLY A 367 -12.07 9.91 4.89
N GLU A 368 -11.34 9.44 5.90
CA GLU A 368 -11.18 8.02 6.19
C GLU A 368 -11.15 7.75 7.70
N TYR A 369 -11.62 6.56 8.07
CA TYR A 369 -11.53 6.04 9.43
C TYR A 369 -11.29 4.53 9.36
N ALA A 370 -10.43 4.03 10.24
CA ALA A 370 -10.19 2.61 10.45
C ALA A 370 -10.14 2.31 11.95
N GLU A 371 -10.55 1.12 12.31
CA GLU A 371 -10.41 0.55 13.64
C GLU A 371 -9.88 -0.87 13.54
N TYR A 372 -8.91 -1.17 14.37
CA TYR A 372 -8.23 -2.46 14.47
C TYR A 372 -8.36 -2.93 15.90
N ILE A 373 -8.97 -4.08 16.10
CA ILE A 373 -9.31 -4.65 17.41
C ILE A 373 -8.47 -5.89 17.62
N ASP A 374 -7.80 -5.95 18.77
CA ASP A 374 -7.01 -7.10 19.24
C ASP A 374 -5.88 -7.57 18.30
N GLN A 375 -5.38 -6.68 17.45
CA GLN A 375 -4.24 -6.96 16.58
C GLN A 375 -2.89 -6.88 17.32
N LEU A 376 -2.82 -7.55 18.48
CA LEU A 376 -1.65 -7.56 19.34
C LEU A 376 -0.54 -8.45 18.81
N GLY A 377 0.60 -7.86 18.45
CA GLY A 377 1.78 -8.61 18.06
C GLY A 377 2.49 -9.29 19.23
N PRO A 378 3.48 -10.18 18.95
CA PRO A 378 4.20 -10.93 19.97
C PRO A 378 4.85 -10.08 21.05
N GLY A 379 5.31 -8.86 20.70
CA GLY A 379 5.89 -7.91 21.67
C GLY A 379 4.87 -7.36 22.65
N ALA A 380 3.64 -7.06 22.18
CA ALA A 380 2.56 -6.58 23.04
C ALA A 380 2.06 -7.69 23.98
N LEU A 381 1.87 -8.91 23.48
CA LEU A 381 1.52 -10.08 24.30
C LEU A 381 2.60 -10.38 25.35
N ALA A 382 3.88 -10.31 25.00
CA ALA A 382 4.99 -10.49 25.94
C ALA A 382 5.05 -9.38 27.01
N ALA A 383 4.55 -8.19 26.69
CA ALA A 383 4.40 -7.09 27.64
C ALA A 383 3.16 -7.23 28.53
N GLY A 384 2.32 -8.26 28.34
CA GLY A 384 1.14 -8.55 29.13
C GLY A 384 -0.14 -7.90 28.66
N ALA A 385 -0.18 -7.36 27.42
CA ALA A 385 -1.40 -6.84 26.83
C ALA A 385 -2.42 -7.96 26.62
N THR A 386 -3.69 -7.70 26.95
CA THR A 386 -4.80 -8.66 26.88
C THR A 386 -5.89 -8.25 25.90
N GLY A 387 -5.81 -7.04 25.35
CA GLY A 387 -6.70 -6.49 24.34
C GLY A 387 -6.16 -5.16 23.81
N SER A 388 -6.67 -4.72 22.68
CA SER A 388 -6.36 -3.38 22.16
C SER A 388 -7.42 -2.88 21.19
N THR A 389 -7.61 -1.56 21.19
CA THR A 389 -8.32 -0.85 20.11
C THR A 389 -7.37 0.21 19.53
N PHE A 390 -7.02 0.04 18.28
CA PHE A 390 -6.21 1.00 17.53
C PHE A 390 -7.07 1.67 16.46
N THR A 391 -7.13 3.00 16.48
CA THR A 391 -7.89 3.78 15.51
C THR A 391 -7.00 4.62 14.62
N LYS A 392 -7.40 4.77 13.36
CA LYS A 392 -6.76 5.62 12.38
C LYS A 392 -7.81 6.48 11.70
N ALA A 393 -7.73 7.80 11.87
CA ALA A 393 -8.64 8.76 11.27
C ALA A 393 -7.87 9.79 10.44
N GLY A 394 -8.44 10.23 9.33
CA GLY A 394 -7.76 11.20 8.50
C GLY A 394 -8.53 11.61 7.26
N GLY A 395 -7.81 12.22 6.34
CA GLY A 395 -8.35 12.64 5.06
C GLY A 395 -7.33 13.45 4.26
N GLY A 396 -7.71 13.87 3.08
CA GLY A 396 -6.78 14.60 2.24
C GLY A 396 -7.39 15.11 0.94
N ILE A 397 -6.49 15.68 0.15
CA ILE A 397 -6.75 16.13 -1.21
C ILE A 397 -5.68 15.54 -2.13
N ALA A 398 -6.12 15.06 -3.29
CA ALA A 398 -5.23 14.69 -4.38
C ALA A 398 -5.64 15.40 -5.66
N GLN A 399 -4.65 15.76 -6.49
CA GLN A 399 -4.84 16.35 -7.80
C GLN A 399 -4.16 15.49 -8.84
N GLU A 400 -4.95 14.93 -9.75
CA GLU A 400 -4.43 14.26 -10.95
C GLU A 400 -3.99 15.31 -11.99
N ILE A 401 -2.85 15.06 -12.63
CA ILE A 401 -2.32 15.88 -13.73
C ILE A 401 -2.17 14.95 -14.94
N ASP A 402 -3.26 14.87 -15.73
CA ASP A 402 -3.40 13.91 -16.84
C ASP A 402 -2.24 14.00 -17.84
N ALA A 403 -1.82 15.23 -18.18
CA ALA A 403 -0.76 15.48 -19.14
C ALA A 403 0.64 14.96 -18.71
N ALA A 404 0.84 14.73 -17.42
CA ALA A 404 2.11 14.25 -16.86
C ALA A 404 1.99 12.85 -16.25
N ALA A 405 0.82 12.20 -16.37
CA ALA A 405 0.49 10.96 -15.65
C ALA A 405 0.87 11.04 -14.16
N MET A 406 0.68 12.21 -13.55
CA MET A 406 1.14 12.55 -12.21
C MET A 406 -0.04 12.73 -11.26
N THR A 407 0.16 12.39 -9.99
CA THR A 407 -0.76 12.71 -8.89
C THR A 407 0.02 13.40 -7.78
N LEU A 408 -0.45 14.57 -7.37
CA LEU A 408 0.03 15.27 -6.17
C LEU A 408 -0.98 15.09 -5.06
N TRP A 409 -0.53 15.00 -3.79
CA TRP A 409 -1.42 14.89 -2.66
C TRP A 409 -0.93 15.60 -1.42
N LEU A 410 -1.89 15.92 -0.56
CA LEU A 410 -1.70 16.31 0.84
C LEU A 410 -2.70 15.51 1.67
N LYS A 411 -2.22 14.78 2.68
CA LYS A 411 -3.06 14.00 3.60
C LYS A 411 -2.68 14.28 5.05
N TYR A 412 -3.66 14.18 5.93
CA TYR A 412 -3.50 14.14 7.36
C TYR A 412 -3.99 12.81 7.90
N ARG A 413 -3.28 12.26 8.89
CA ARG A 413 -3.69 11.08 9.68
C ARG A 413 -3.40 11.29 11.15
N ARG A 414 -4.32 10.81 11.96
CA ARG A 414 -4.17 10.64 13.40
C ARG A 414 -4.27 9.15 13.71
N GLN A 415 -3.36 8.66 14.52
CA GLN A 415 -3.39 7.33 15.11
C GLN A 415 -3.61 7.48 16.61
N ASP A 416 -4.47 6.65 17.17
CA ASP A 416 -4.87 6.64 18.58
C ASP A 416 -5.04 5.19 19.03
N ALA A 417 -4.67 4.87 20.28
CA ALA A 417 -4.73 3.50 20.77
C ALA A 417 -5.11 3.42 22.23
N ASP A 418 -5.89 2.41 22.57
CA ASP A 418 -6.16 1.93 23.90
C ASP A 418 -5.68 0.48 24.01
N ILE A 419 -4.95 0.13 25.08
CA ILE A 419 -4.36 -1.19 25.29
C ILE A 419 -4.73 -1.67 26.68
N ASP A 420 -5.40 -2.81 26.75
CA ASP A 420 -5.83 -3.44 27.99
C ASP A 420 -4.64 -4.14 28.70
N GLU A 421 -4.57 -3.92 30.03
CA GLU A 421 -3.68 -4.62 30.96
C GLU A 421 -2.18 -4.69 30.58
N PRO A 422 -1.53 -3.62 30.07
CA PRO A 422 -0.12 -3.67 29.72
C PRO A 422 0.78 -3.51 30.95
N VAL A 423 0.66 -4.41 31.89
CA VAL A 423 1.31 -4.31 33.23
C VAL A 423 2.83 -4.20 33.14
N ALA A 424 3.46 -4.97 32.25
CA ALA A 424 4.92 -4.95 32.09
C ALA A 424 5.43 -3.71 31.35
N ALA A 425 4.60 -3.10 30.51
CA ALA A 425 4.98 -1.95 29.69
C ALA A 425 4.67 -0.61 30.36
N ASN A 426 3.88 -0.61 31.48
CA ASN A 426 3.41 0.59 32.18
C ASN A 426 2.92 1.68 31.19
N LEU A 427 2.07 1.26 30.26
CA LEU A 427 1.62 2.09 29.14
C LEU A 427 0.47 3.00 29.59
N GLY A 428 0.32 3.58 30.60
CA GLY A 428 -0.72 4.54 30.98
C GLY A 428 -1.49 5.13 29.77
N ASN A 429 -1.78 6.37 29.74
CA ASN A 429 -2.30 7.04 28.55
C ASN A 429 -1.22 7.04 27.45
N ILE A 430 -1.61 6.67 26.24
CA ILE A 430 -0.79 6.74 25.03
C ILE A 430 -1.12 8.04 24.32
N GLU A 431 -0.07 8.79 23.95
CA GLU A 431 -0.21 10.00 23.15
C GLU A 431 -0.51 9.64 21.67
N GLN A 432 -1.25 10.49 21.01
CA GLN A 432 -1.62 10.32 19.61
C GLN A 432 -0.43 10.57 18.69
N LEU A 433 -0.36 9.83 17.58
CA LEU A 433 0.58 10.10 16.50
C LEU A 433 -0.14 10.84 15.37
N HIS A 434 0.33 12.03 15.06
CA HIS A 434 -0.16 12.87 13.97
C HIS A 434 0.82 12.86 12.80
N LEU A 435 0.32 12.63 11.60
CA LEU A 435 1.10 12.56 10.35
C LEU A 435 0.48 13.48 9.30
N ILE A 436 1.26 14.45 8.82
CA ILE A 436 0.89 15.28 7.65
C ILE A 436 1.84 14.93 6.53
N THR A 437 1.33 14.36 5.44
CA THR A 437 2.14 13.89 4.31
C THR A 437 1.78 14.64 3.04
N ALA A 438 2.77 15.25 2.41
CA ALA A 438 2.67 15.83 1.06
C ALA A 438 3.57 15.06 0.10
N GLY A 439 3.06 14.68 -1.06
CA GLY A 439 3.84 13.86 -2.00
C GLY A 439 3.40 13.97 -3.44
N GLY A 440 4.19 13.34 -4.30
CA GLY A 440 3.94 13.22 -5.72
C GLY A 440 4.26 11.81 -6.24
N LEU A 441 3.47 11.36 -7.22
CA LEU A 441 3.63 10.11 -7.93
C LEU A 441 3.56 10.40 -9.43
N ILE A 442 4.50 9.82 -10.21
CA ILE A 442 4.51 9.87 -11.67
C ILE A 442 4.55 8.45 -12.19
N ASN A 443 3.58 8.10 -13.06
CA ASN A 443 3.55 6.81 -13.77
C ASN A 443 4.29 6.90 -15.10
N PHE A 444 4.90 5.79 -15.53
CA PHE A 444 5.55 5.63 -16.83
C PHE A 444 5.34 4.24 -17.41
#